data_c00bd6f23cc491d9d1e339946f6146ae
#
_entry.id   c00bd6f23cc491d9d1e339946f6146ae
#
_cell.length_a   1.000
_cell.length_b   1.000
_cell.length_c   1.000
_cell.angle_alpha   90.00
_cell.angle_beta   90.00
_cell.angle_gamma   90.00
#
_symmetry.space_group_name_H-M   'P 1'
#
loop_
_entity.id
_entity.type
_entity.pdbx_description
1 polymer ?
#
loop_
_entity_poly.entity_id
_entity_poly.type
_entity_poly.pdbx_seq_one_letter_code
_entity_poly.pdbx_strand_id
1 'polypeptide(L)'
;MKVGVLALQGAFIEHEKMLSRFGISCVELRQASDLNKSCDGLILPGGESTVQGKLLHDLHMFQPLKEQITSGIPVLATCAGAILLASEIENDPTVYFGTIPMKIKRNAYGRQLGSFHRTADVAHIGEVPMTFIRAPYIVSTSDDVEVLARVDKKIVGVQYGRQLAFSFHPELDRHMGIHQMFVHLL
;
A
#
# COMPACT_ATOMS: atom_id res chain seq x y z
N MET A 1 17.38 6.83 8.61
CA MET A 1 16.49 5.88 7.92
C MET A 1 16.17 6.42 6.53
N LYS A 2 16.08 5.52 5.56
CA LYS A 2 15.83 5.85 4.15
C LYS A 2 14.75 4.92 3.62
N VAL A 3 13.72 5.47 3.00
CA VAL A 3 12.58 4.70 2.46
C VAL A 3 12.54 4.80 0.94
N GLY A 4 12.44 3.65 0.28
CA GLY A 4 12.20 3.57 -1.16
C GLY A 4 10.71 3.80 -1.46
N VAL A 5 10.39 4.76 -2.31
CA VAL A 5 9.01 5.03 -2.74
C VAL A 5 8.88 4.67 -4.21
N LEU A 6 7.99 3.73 -4.53
CA LEU A 6 7.74 3.32 -5.92
C LEU A 6 7.14 4.52 -6.70
N ALA A 7 7.93 5.13 -7.57
CA ALA A 7 7.60 6.37 -8.26
C ALA A 7 7.34 6.16 -9.76
N LEU A 8 6.66 5.06 -10.11
CA LEU A 8 6.30 4.74 -11.49
C LEU A 8 5.02 5.45 -11.93
N GLN A 9 4.02 5.49 -11.04
CA GLN A 9 2.73 6.12 -11.30
C GLN A 9 1.95 6.25 -9.98
N GLY A 10 1.25 7.36 -9.75
CA GLY A 10 0.36 7.58 -8.61
C GLY A 10 0.88 8.58 -7.58
N ALA A 11 0.39 8.48 -6.35
CA ALA A 11 0.54 9.47 -5.27
C ALA A 11 1.85 9.30 -4.46
N PHE A 12 3.00 9.17 -5.12
CA PHE A 12 4.28 8.94 -4.44
C PHE A 12 4.83 10.18 -3.73
N ILE A 13 4.67 11.38 -4.32
CA ILE A 13 5.14 12.66 -3.74
C ILE A 13 4.45 12.95 -2.39
N GLU A 14 3.17 12.62 -2.27
CA GLU A 14 2.38 12.83 -1.07
C GLU A 14 2.94 11.97 0.08
N HIS A 15 3.31 10.72 -0.17
CA HIS A 15 3.98 9.87 0.80
C HIS A 15 5.34 10.43 1.24
N GLU A 16 6.14 10.96 0.30
CA GLU A 16 7.43 11.59 0.62
C GLU A 16 7.26 12.79 1.54
N LYS A 17 6.26 13.64 1.26
CA LYS A 17 5.92 14.77 2.14
C LYS A 17 5.53 14.31 3.54
N MET A 18 4.80 13.21 3.65
CA MET A 18 4.43 12.64 4.96
C MET A 18 5.67 12.12 5.70
N LEU A 19 6.54 11.37 5.03
CA LEU A 19 7.77 10.83 5.63
C LEU A 19 8.77 11.93 6.03
N SER A 20 8.85 13.01 5.27
CA SER A 20 9.72 14.15 5.60
C SER A 20 9.39 14.78 6.96
N ARG A 21 8.11 14.72 7.38
CA ARG A 21 7.66 15.20 8.71
C ARG A 21 8.21 14.36 9.86
N PHE A 22 8.66 13.12 9.59
CA PHE A 22 9.37 12.25 10.54
C PHE A 22 10.89 12.35 10.40
N GLY A 23 11.42 13.23 9.55
CA GLY A 23 12.85 13.34 9.29
C GLY A 23 13.42 12.16 8.48
N ILE A 24 12.56 11.41 7.77
CA ILE A 24 12.97 10.26 6.95
C ILE A 24 13.25 10.73 5.53
N SER A 25 14.39 10.35 4.98
CA SER A 25 14.73 10.60 3.57
C SER A 25 14.10 9.56 2.67
N CYS A 26 13.65 9.99 1.50
CA CYS A 26 13.06 9.13 0.49
C CYS A 26 13.98 8.96 -0.72
N VAL A 27 13.86 7.80 -1.37
CA VAL A 27 14.46 7.50 -2.67
C VAL A 27 13.34 7.10 -3.61
N GLU A 28 13.13 7.87 -4.66
CA GLU A 28 12.21 7.49 -5.72
C GLU A 28 12.77 6.28 -6.50
N LEU A 29 11.97 5.22 -6.57
CA LEU A 29 12.29 4.02 -7.32
C LEU A 29 11.60 4.09 -8.69
N ARG A 30 12.34 4.49 -9.73
CA ARG A 30 11.85 4.71 -11.09
C ARG A 30 12.39 3.73 -12.11
N GLN A 31 13.49 3.05 -11.80
CA GLN A 31 14.19 2.12 -12.68
C GLN A 31 14.96 1.07 -11.84
N ALA A 32 15.35 -0.03 -12.47
CA ALA A 32 16.02 -1.13 -11.77
C ALA A 32 17.30 -0.70 -11.01
N SER A 33 18.07 0.24 -11.55
CA SER A 33 19.29 0.74 -10.88
C SER A 33 19.02 1.46 -9.57
N ASP A 34 17.81 1.99 -9.33
CA ASP A 34 17.46 2.64 -8.08
C ASP A 34 17.33 1.62 -6.93
N LEU A 35 17.04 0.36 -7.24
CA LEU A 35 16.92 -0.73 -6.26
C LEU A 35 18.27 -1.13 -5.65
N ASN A 36 19.39 -0.72 -6.24
CA ASN A 36 20.73 -0.93 -5.68
C ASN A 36 21.02 -0.02 -4.46
N LYS A 37 20.17 1.00 -4.24
CA LYS A 37 20.27 1.88 -3.07
C LYS A 37 19.62 1.17 -1.88
N SER A 38 20.37 0.94 -0.81
CA SER A 38 19.80 0.34 0.40
C SER A 38 18.68 1.20 0.98
N CYS A 39 17.54 0.59 1.24
CA CYS A 39 16.40 1.20 1.90
C CYS A 39 16.01 0.39 3.14
N ASP A 40 15.55 1.08 4.17
CA ASP A 40 15.09 0.47 5.43
C ASP A 40 13.62 0.02 5.33
N GLY A 41 12.88 0.52 4.33
CA GLY A 41 11.50 0.17 4.06
C GLY A 41 11.05 0.62 2.67
N LEU A 42 9.87 0.18 2.24
CA LEU A 42 9.28 0.45 0.93
C LEU A 42 7.88 1.07 1.07
N ILE A 43 7.54 1.99 0.18
CA ILE A 43 6.16 2.43 -0.04
C ILE A 43 5.73 2.05 -1.47
N LEU A 44 4.57 1.39 -1.54
CA LEU A 44 3.84 1.08 -2.77
C LEU A 44 2.60 1.98 -2.81
N PRO A 45 2.64 3.12 -3.52
CA PRO A 45 1.57 4.12 -3.45
C PRO A 45 0.32 3.72 -4.22
N GLY A 46 -0.76 4.45 -3.96
CA GLY A 46 -1.96 4.41 -4.77
C GLY A 46 -1.70 4.89 -6.19
N GLY A 47 -2.54 4.42 -7.11
CA GLY A 47 -2.45 4.70 -8.54
C GLY A 47 -3.32 3.73 -9.33
N GLU A 48 -2.84 3.29 -10.49
CA GLU A 48 -3.49 2.27 -11.32
C GLU A 48 -2.67 0.97 -11.29
N SER A 49 -3.19 -0.06 -10.63
CA SER A 49 -2.44 -1.32 -10.38
C SER A 49 -2.02 -2.04 -11.66
N THR A 50 -2.84 -1.99 -12.73
CA THR A 50 -2.49 -2.60 -14.03
C THR A 50 -1.32 -1.89 -14.69
N VAL A 51 -1.28 -0.55 -14.61
CA VAL A 51 -0.18 0.26 -15.14
C VAL A 51 1.09 0.04 -14.30
N GLN A 52 0.96 0.09 -12.98
CA GLN A 52 2.11 -0.16 -12.10
C GLN A 52 2.68 -1.57 -12.32
N GLY A 53 1.82 -2.60 -12.40
CA GLY A 53 2.25 -3.97 -12.66
C GLY A 53 2.97 -4.11 -14.00
N LYS A 54 2.45 -3.50 -15.07
CA LYS A 54 3.11 -3.49 -16.38
C LYS A 54 4.48 -2.82 -16.30
N LEU A 55 4.56 -1.61 -15.73
CA LEU A 55 5.82 -0.86 -15.62
C LEU A 55 6.86 -1.59 -14.75
N LEU A 56 6.45 -2.27 -13.69
CA LEU A 56 7.35 -3.10 -12.88
C LEU A 56 8.05 -4.18 -13.72
N HIS A 57 7.33 -4.81 -14.65
CA HIS A 57 7.90 -5.81 -15.54
C HIS A 57 8.75 -5.17 -16.64
N ASP A 58 8.24 -4.14 -17.32
CA ASP A 58 8.94 -3.46 -18.42
C ASP A 58 10.28 -2.85 -17.97
N LEU A 59 10.35 -2.38 -16.73
CA LEU A 59 11.56 -1.78 -16.14
C LEU A 59 12.42 -2.77 -15.34
N HIS A 60 12.12 -4.07 -15.40
CA HIS A 60 12.84 -5.14 -14.68
C HIS A 60 12.93 -4.93 -13.16
N MET A 61 11.94 -4.28 -12.56
CA MET A 61 11.88 -3.99 -11.13
C MET A 61 11.08 -5.04 -10.35
N PHE A 62 10.23 -5.82 -11.03
CA PHE A 62 9.28 -6.72 -10.38
C PHE A 62 9.96 -7.76 -9.49
N GLN A 63 10.86 -8.54 -10.05
CA GLN A 63 11.51 -9.64 -9.33
C GLN A 63 12.39 -9.14 -8.18
N PRO A 64 13.26 -8.12 -8.35
CA PRO A 64 14.05 -7.58 -7.25
C PRO A 64 13.20 -7.01 -6.10
N LEU A 65 12.09 -6.31 -6.39
CA LEU A 65 11.20 -5.81 -5.34
C LEU A 65 10.47 -6.94 -4.62
N LYS A 66 10.00 -7.96 -5.36
CA LYS A 66 9.38 -9.14 -4.76
C LYS A 66 10.32 -9.83 -3.79
N GLU A 67 11.59 -9.99 -4.15
CA GLU A 67 12.62 -10.57 -3.28
C GLU A 67 12.85 -9.74 -2.02
N GLN A 68 12.92 -8.42 -2.13
CA GLN A 68 13.03 -7.54 -0.97
C GLN A 68 11.82 -7.67 -0.04
N ILE A 69 10.60 -7.68 -0.59
CA ILE A 69 9.37 -7.81 0.20
C ILE A 69 9.32 -9.17 0.91
N THR A 70 9.63 -10.25 0.20
CA THR A 70 9.63 -11.61 0.78
C THR A 70 10.75 -11.84 1.78
N SER A 71 11.86 -11.11 1.68
CA SER A 71 12.93 -11.13 2.68
C SER A 71 12.59 -10.35 3.96
N GLY A 72 11.42 -9.69 4.02
CA GLY A 72 10.90 -9.08 5.24
C GLY A 72 11.19 -7.59 5.39
N ILE A 73 11.52 -6.87 4.30
CA ILE A 73 11.58 -5.41 4.36
C ILE A 73 10.21 -4.84 4.75
N PRO A 74 10.11 -3.83 5.63
CA PRO A 74 8.84 -3.18 5.93
C PRO A 74 8.21 -2.55 4.70
N VAL A 75 6.90 -2.75 4.52
CA VAL A 75 6.15 -2.19 3.39
C VAL A 75 4.91 -1.45 3.87
N LEU A 76 4.70 -0.25 3.34
CA LEU A 76 3.41 0.44 3.39
C LEU A 76 2.83 0.48 1.97
N ALA A 77 1.66 -0.12 1.78
CA ALA A 77 0.94 -0.16 0.51
C ALA A 77 -0.42 0.50 0.63
N THR A 78 -0.78 1.40 -0.30
CA THR A 78 -2.05 2.11 -0.30
C THR A 78 -2.79 1.92 -1.62
N CYS A 79 -4.10 1.72 -1.58
CA CYS A 79 -4.99 1.59 -2.75
C CYS A 79 -4.44 0.60 -3.80
N ALA A 80 -3.89 1.07 -4.92
CA ALA A 80 -3.27 0.22 -5.93
C ALA A 80 -2.09 -0.61 -5.38
N GLY A 81 -1.28 -0.04 -4.49
CA GLY A 81 -0.21 -0.76 -3.82
C GLY A 81 -0.71 -1.97 -3.01
N ALA A 82 -1.86 -1.85 -2.34
CA ALA A 82 -2.49 -2.98 -1.65
C ALA A 82 -2.91 -4.10 -2.63
N ILE A 83 -3.36 -3.73 -3.84
CA ILE A 83 -3.67 -4.71 -4.89
C ILE A 83 -2.40 -5.45 -5.34
N LEU A 84 -1.25 -4.77 -5.43
CA LEU A 84 0.01 -5.41 -5.79
C LEU A 84 0.44 -6.48 -4.79
N LEU A 85 0.11 -6.32 -3.50
CA LEU A 85 0.49 -7.28 -2.44
C LEU A 85 -0.49 -8.46 -2.31
N ALA A 86 -1.73 -8.35 -2.81
CA ALA A 86 -2.75 -9.36 -2.65
C ALA A 86 -2.42 -10.66 -3.40
N SER A 87 -2.65 -11.81 -2.73
CA SER A 87 -2.48 -13.14 -3.33
C SER A 87 -3.61 -13.49 -4.32
N GLU A 88 -4.76 -12.82 -4.21
CA GLU A 88 -5.91 -13.03 -5.12
C GLU A 88 -6.63 -11.71 -5.39
N ILE A 89 -7.02 -11.50 -6.64
CA ILE A 89 -7.90 -10.39 -7.06
C ILE A 89 -9.24 -10.98 -7.49
N GLU A 90 -10.34 -10.51 -6.91
CA GLU A 90 -11.68 -11.02 -7.21
C GLU A 90 -12.01 -10.84 -8.71
N ASN A 91 -12.40 -11.93 -9.37
CA ASN A 91 -12.74 -12.02 -10.80
C ASN A 91 -11.59 -11.64 -11.76
N ASP A 92 -10.34 -11.77 -11.31
CA ASP A 92 -9.16 -11.49 -12.13
C ASP A 92 -8.05 -12.52 -11.81
N PRO A 93 -7.53 -13.26 -12.79
CA PRO A 93 -6.49 -14.26 -12.56
C PRO A 93 -5.10 -13.66 -12.31
N THR A 94 -4.95 -12.34 -12.43
CA THR A 94 -3.68 -11.66 -12.25
C THR A 94 -3.23 -11.71 -10.80
N VAL A 95 -1.98 -12.09 -10.58
CA VAL A 95 -1.29 -11.95 -9.29
C VAL A 95 -0.01 -11.15 -9.53
N TYR A 96 0.17 -10.08 -8.78
CA TYR A 96 1.41 -9.31 -8.79
C TYR A 96 2.41 -9.89 -7.78
N PHE A 97 2.81 -9.14 -6.76
CA PHE A 97 3.74 -9.68 -5.75
C PHE A 97 3.12 -10.85 -4.97
N GLY A 98 1.84 -10.75 -4.60
CA GLY A 98 1.10 -11.83 -3.96
C GLY A 98 1.64 -12.22 -2.58
N THR A 99 2.19 -11.28 -1.84
CA THR A 99 2.90 -11.53 -0.57
C THR A 99 2.03 -11.48 0.67
N ILE A 100 0.81 -10.95 0.56
CA ILE A 100 -0.19 -11.00 1.64
C ILE A 100 -1.29 -11.99 1.26
N PRO A 101 -1.58 -13.01 2.09
CA PRO A 101 -2.64 -13.98 1.83
C PRO A 101 -4.03 -13.35 2.04
N MET A 102 -4.42 -12.50 1.12
CA MET A 102 -5.70 -11.81 1.07
C MET A 102 -6.29 -11.81 -0.34
N LYS A 103 -7.63 -11.81 -0.40
CA LYS A 103 -8.41 -11.58 -1.62
C LYS A 103 -8.90 -10.13 -1.64
N ILE A 104 -8.62 -9.40 -2.73
CA ILE A 104 -8.99 -7.99 -2.88
C ILE A 104 -9.91 -7.79 -4.08
N LYS A 105 -10.87 -6.87 -3.96
CA LYS A 105 -11.78 -6.46 -5.05
C LYS A 105 -11.45 -5.05 -5.51
N ARG A 106 -11.17 -4.90 -6.81
CA ARG A 106 -10.89 -3.59 -7.43
C ARG A 106 -12.17 -2.77 -7.65
N ASN A 107 -12.06 -1.43 -7.63
CA ASN A 107 -13.15 -0.49 -7.94
C ASN A 107 -14.46 -0.83 -7.22
N ALA A 108 -14.38 -1.15 -5.95
CA ALA A 108 -15.39 -1.91 -5.23
C ALA A 108 -16.58 -1.08 -4.70
N TYR A 109 -16.54 0.25 -4.86
CA TYR A 109 -17.60 1.17 -4.41
C TYR A 109 -18.49 1.70 -5.55
N GLY A 110 -18.30 1.16 -6.77
CA GLY A 110 -19.12 1.48 -7.95
C GLY A 110 -18.84 2.88 -8.54
N ARG A 111 -19.47 3.16 -9.69
CA ARG A 111 -19.28 4.42 -10.42
C ARG A 111 -19.86 5.66 -9.73
N GLN A 112 -20.86 5.49 -8.87
CA GLN A 112 -21.55 6.59 -8.17
C GLN A 112 -20.80 7.10 -6.94
N LEU A 113 -19.91 6.29 -6.33
CA LEU A 113 -19.08 6.65 -5.17
C LEU A 113 -17.61 6.60 -5.56
N GLY A 114 -17.22 7.38 -6.57
CA GLY A 114 -15.84 7.42 -7.06
C GLY A 114 -14.83 7.89 -6.01
N SER A 115 -15.25 8.79 -5.11
CA SER A 115 -14.44 9.30 -4.00
C SER A 115 -15.33 9.65 -2.82
N PHE A 116 -14.89 9.33 -1.61
CA PHE A 116 -15.57 9.69 -0.38
C PHE A 116 -14.59 9.73 0.80
N HIS A 117 -15.00 10.40 1.86
CA HIS A 117 -14.28 10.47 3.13
C HIS A 117 -15.06 9.75 4.22
N ARG A 118 -14.34 9.10 5.12
CA ARG A 118 -14.84 8.50 6.35
C ARG A 118 -13.83 8.71 7.47
N THR A 119 -14.30 8.72 8.69
CA THR A 119 -13.47 8.52 9.89
C THR A 119 -13.83 7.18 10.48
N ALA A 120 -12.86 6.36 10.77
CA ALA A 120 -13.07 5.05 11.39
C ALA A 120 -11.85 4.66 12.21
N ASP A 121 -12.07 3.71 13.13
CA ASP A 121 -10.99 3.18 13.96
C ASP A 121 -10.03 2.32 13.16
N VAL A 122 -8.74 2.55 13.40
CA VAL A 122 -7.64 1.68 13.00
C VAL A 122 -7.01 1.09 14.26
N ALA A 123 -6.88 -0.21 14.31
CA ALA A 123 -6.24 -0.90 15.43
C ALA A 123 -4.88 -0.26 15.75
N HIS A 124 -4.58 -0.12 17.04
CA HIS A 124 -3.36 0.49 17.57
C HIS A 124 -3.18 2.00 17.32
N ILE A 125 -4.13 2.68 16.63
CA ILE A 125 -4.06 4.11 16.34
C ILE A 125 -5.28 4.86 16.90
N GLY A 126 -6.49 4.28 16.81
CA GLY A 126 -7.77 4.93 17.07
C GLY A 126 -8.37 5.54 15.80
N GLU A 127 -9.17 6.60 15.96
CA GLU A 127 -9.87 7.23 14.84
C GLU A 127 -8.92 7.88 13.82
N VAL A 128 -9.07 7.51 12.56
CA VAL A 128 -8.25 7.99 11.43
C VAL A 128 -9.19 8.49 10.33
N PRO A 129 -8.96 9.68 9.77
CA PRO A 129 -9.63 10.10 8.55
C PRO A 129 -9.14 9.27 7.37
N MET A 130 -10.05 8.83 6.52
CA MET A 130 -9.78 7.94 5.40
C MET A 130 -10.34 8.52 4.12
N THR A 131 -9.46 8.82 3.17
CA THR A 131 -9.81 9.27 1.82
C THR A 131 -9.81 8.07 0.87
N PHE A 132 -10.98 7.77 0.31
CA PHE A 132 -11.17 6.71 -0.68
C PHE A 132 -11.33 7.31 -2.08
N ILE A 133 -10.57 6.83 -3.07
CA ILE A 133 -10.64 7.24 -4.47
C ILE A 133 -10.66 5.98 -5.33
N ARG A 134 -11.80 5.66 -5.94
CA ARG A 134 -12.03 4.42 -6.72
C ARG A 134 -11.44 3.18 -6.02
N ALA A 135 -11.58 3.15 -4.71
CA ALA A 135 -10.83 2.28 -3.84
C ALA A 135 -11.21 0.80 -4.01
N PRO A 136 -10.26 -0.11 -3.78
CA PRO A 136 -10.56 -1.50 -3.54
C PRO A 136 -11.14 -1.70 -2.14
N TYR A 137 -11.62 -2.90 -1.82
CA TYR A 137 -11.69 -3.41 -0.46
C TYR A 137 -11.21 -4.85 -0.40
N ILE A 138 -10.79 -5.29 0.79
CA ILE A 138 -10.34 -6.66 1.03
C ILE A 138 -11.57 -7.52 1.32
N VAL A 139 -11.77 -8.55 0.50
CA VAL A 139 -12.93 -9.45 0.57
C VAL A 139 -12.76 -10.45 1.72
N SER A 140 -11.56 -11.03 1.82
CA SER A 140 -11.21 -12.02 2.84
C SER A 140 -9.70 -12.03 3.06
N THR A 141 -9.30 -12.58 4.20
CA THR A 141 -7.91 -12.80 4.59
C THR A 141 -7.77 -14.20 5.17
N SER A 142 -6.56 -14.76 5.18
CA SER A 142 -6.24 -15.90 6.03
C SER A 142 -6.17 -15.47 7.51
N ASP A 143 -6.17 -16.46 8.42
CA ASP A 143 -6.26 -16.23 9.88
C ASP A 143 -4.99 -15.55 10.46
N ASP A 144 -3.87 -15.64 9.78
CA ASP A 144 -2.58 -15.04 10.16
C ASP A 144 -2.42 -13.57 9.70
N VAL A 145 -3.41 -13.02 9.00
CA VAL A 145 -3.46 -11.62 8.62
C VAL A 145 -4.29 -10.83 9.63
N GLU A 146 -3.66 -9.87 10.28
CA GLU A 146 -4.36 -8.97 11.22
C GLU A 146 -5.22 -7.96 10.46
N VAL A 147 -6.51 -7.87 10.80
CA VAL A 147 -7.41 -6.86 10.28
C VAL A 147 -7.30 -5.60 11.14
N LEU A 148 -6.76 -4.52 10.56
CA LEU A 148 -6.54 -3.26 11.24
C LEU A 148 -7.74 -2.30 11.18
N ALA A 149 -8.50 -2.31 10.08
CA ALA A 149 -9.59 -1.36 9.88
C ALA A 149 -10.75 -1.95 9.07
N ARG A 150 -11.97 -1.53 9.45
CA ARG A 150 -13.20 -1.83 8.70
C ARG A 150 -14.03 -0.56 8.52
N VAL A 151 -14.64 -0.43 7.34
CA VAL A 151 -15.64 0.60 7.03
C VAL A 151 -16.86 -0.10 6.40
N ASP A 152 -18.05 0.13 6.93
CA ASP A 152 -19.29 -0.52 6.47
C ASP A 152 -19.15 -2.05 6.35
N LYS A 153 -18.57 -2.69 7.37
CA LYS A 153 -18.24 -4.13 7.45
C LYS A 153 -17.16 -4.64 6.46
N LYS A 154 -16.67 -3.79 5.54
CA LYS A 154 -15.62 -4.13 4.58
C LYS A 154 -14.24 -3.93 5.23
N ILE A 155 -13.33 -4.86 5.01
CA ILE A 155 -11.94 -4.72 5.46
C ILE A 155 -11.25 -3.69 4.55
N VAL A 156 -10.64 -2.67 5.17
CA VAL A 156 -9.97 -1.57 4.47
C VAL A 156 -8.52 -1.37 4.91
N GLY A 157 -8.06 -2.13 5.91
CA GLY A 157 -6.68 -2.10 6.38
C GLY A 157 -6.29 -3.43 7.01
N VAL A 158 -5.10 -3.91 6.69
CA VAL A 158 -4.53 -5.16 7.22
C VAL A 158 -3.04 -5.02 7.46
N GLN A 159 -2.53 -5.91 8.35
CA GLN A 159 -1.11 -6.15 8.54
C GLN A 159 -0.80 -7.64 8.38
N TYR A 160 0.29 -7.93 7.69
CA TYR A 160 0.86 -9.28 7.59
C TYR A 160 2.38 -9.21 7.76
N GLY A 161 2.87 -9.69 8.90
CA GLY A 161 4.26 -9.48 9.27
C GLY A 161 4.63 -8.00 9.30
N ARG A 162 5.58 -7.60 8.46
CA ARG A 162 6.02 -6.19 8.33
C ARG A 162 5.39 -5.47 7.13
N GLN A 163 4.31 -6.01 6.57
CA GLN A 163 3.58 -5.42 5.45
C GLN A 163 2.26 -4.82 5.93
N LEU A 164 2.05 -3.53 5.71
CA LEU A 164 0.81 -2.80 5.94
C LEU A 164 0.12 -2.53 4.60
N ALA A 165 -1.15 -2.88 4.48
CA ALA A 165 -1.93 -2.63 3.26
C ALA A 165 -3.26 -1.95 3.60
N PHE A 166 -3.49 -0.78 3.00
CA PHE A 166 -4.70 0.01 3.20
C PHE A 166 -5.40 0.29 1.86
N SER A 167 -6.73 0.22 1.87
CA SER A 167 -7.56 0.51 0.69
C SER A 167 -7.71 2.01 0.40
N PHE A 168 -7.45 2.86 1.38
CA PHE A 168 -7.58 4.32 1.33
C PHE A 168 -6.22 5.01 1.16
N HIS A 169 -6.24 6.32 1.05
CA HIS A 169 -5.10 7.20 0.80
C HIS A 169 -4.75 8.03 2.05
N PRO A 170 -4.00 7.48 3.03
CA PRO A 170 -3.59 8.22 4.22
C PRO A 170 -2.64 9.38 3.90
N GLU A 171 -1.98 9.34 2.76
CA GLU A 171 -1.06 10.38 2.29
C GLU A 171 -1.77 11.68 1.88
N LEU A 172 -3.08 11.62 1.63
CA LEU A 172 -3.89 12.80 1.26
C LEU A 172 -4.48 13.51 2.48
N ASP A 173 -4.41 12.89 3.65
CA ASP A 173 -4.89 13.46 4.90
C ASP A 173 -3.75 14.06 5.73
N ARG A 174 -4.10 14.91 6.72
CA ARG A 174 -3.09 15.49 7.61
C ARG A 174 -2.71 14.57 8.78
N HIS A 175 -3.46 13.48 8.97
CA HIS A 175 -3.26 12.54 10.05
C HIS A 175 -2.03 11.66 9.79
N MET A 176 -1.14 11.58 10.76
CA MET A 176 0.17 10.92 10.59
C MET A 176 0.18 9.45 11.04
N GLY A 177 -0.88 8.96 11.68
CA GLY A 177 -0.89 7.67 12.40
C GLY A 177 -0.50 6.47 11.54
N ILE A 178 -0.99 6.39 10.29
CA ILE A 178 -0.64 5.27 9.38
C ILE A 178 0.85 5.30 9.01
N HIS A 179 1.38 6.46 8.66
CA HIS A 179 2.82 6.60 8.37
C HIS A 179 3.67 6.37 9.61
N GLN A 180 3.21 6.81 10.80
CA GLN A 180 3.89 6.54 12.06
C GLN A 180 3.91 5.03 12.36
N MET A 181 2.81 4.30 12.14
CA MET A 181 2.78 2.84 12.27
C MET A 181 3.82 2.19 11.37
N PHE A 182 3.94 2.62 10.12
CA PHE A 182 4.97 2.14 9.21
C PHE A 182 6.38 2.48 9.69
N VAL A 183 6.61 3.71 10.16
CA VAL A 183 7.92 4.14 10.70
C VAL A 183 8.36 3.29 11.88
N HIS A 184 7.44 2.82 12.71
CA HIS A 184 7.76 1.91 13.83
C HIS A 184 8.18 0.49 13.37
N LEU A 185 7.95 0.14 12.11
CA LEU A 185 8.43 -1.12 11.53
C LEU A 185 9.83 -0.99 10.93
N LEU A 186 10.35 0.21 10.67
CA LEU A 186 11.69 0.43 10.12
C LEU A 186 12.78 0.11 11.15
#